data_213e9105df76c88cff26b804470b54f1
#
_entry.id   213e9105df76c88cff26b804470b54f1
#
_cell.length_a   1.000
_cell.length_b   1.000
_cell.length_c   1.000
_cell.angle_alpha   90.00
_cell.angle_beta   90.00
_cell.angle_gamma   90.00
#
_symmetry.space_group_name_H-M   'P 1'
#
loop_
_entity.id
_entity.type
_entity.pdbx_description
1 polymer ?
#
loop_
_entity_poly.entity_id
_entity_poly.type
_entity_poly.pdbx_seq_one_letter_code
_entity_poly.pdbx_strand_id
1 'polypeptide(L)'
;VRIEGPIGATERASAENIIPILEKAFGNPNVKGVVLHIDSPGGAPVEAERISTAITGLKAKHRKEVVAVINNLGASAAYMVALNADRIIAAKYSFVGSIGAIMAPWQLDKAIAKVDVAQRVYASGKLKAFLNPFTPVSPEVDRKAQQLVDQMGGFFLAEVKARRGQALKS
;
A
#
# COMPACT_ATOMS: atom_id res chain seq x y z
N VAL A 1 -14.14 -9.89 7.14
CA VAL A 1 -13.98 -8.72 6.25
C VAL A 1 -13.15 -9.14 5.05
N ARG A 2 -13.58 -8.81 3.84
CA ARG A 2 -12.87 -9.16 2.60
C ARG A 2 -12.09 -7.95 2.08
N ILE A 3 -10.84 -8.20 1.68
CA ILE A 3 -9.95 -7.22 1.03
C ILE A 3 -9.48 -7.88 -0.26
N GLU A 4 -10.21 -7.62 -1.35
CA GLU A 4 -10.04 -8.29 -2.64
C GLU A 4 -9.77 -7.25 -3.74
N GLY A 5 -8.84 -7.58 -4.64
CA GLY A 5 -8.42 -6.69 -5.73
C GLY A 5 -7.50 -5.55 -5.27
N PRO A 6 -7.25 -4.55 -6.12
CA PRO A 6 -6.38 -3.41 -5.79
C PRO A 6 -6.90 -2.60 -4.61
N ILE A 7 -5.98 -2.12 -3.76
CA ILE A 7 -6.28 -1.16 -2.69
C ILE A 7 -6.13 0.25 -3.25
N GLY A 8 -7.19 1.05 -3.22
CA GLY A 8 -7.18 2.40 -3.79
C GLY A 8 -8.44 3.16 -3.43
N ALA A 9 -8.40 4.50 -3.52
CA ALA A 9 -9.50 5.36 -3.10
C ALA A 9 -10.81 5.12 -3.88
N THR A 10 -10.72 4.70 -5.15
CA THR A 10 -11.87 4.41 -6.02
C THR A 10 -12.17 2.92 -6.14
N GLU A 11 -11.41 2.08 -5.44
CA GLU A 11 -11.51 0.64 -5.53
C GLU A 11 -12.47 0.06 -4.48
N ARG A 12 -12.87 -1.20 -4.68
CA ARG A 12 -13.67 -1.91 -3.66
C ARG A 12 -12.93 -2.01 -2.32
N ALA A 13 -11.62 -2.22 -2.36
CA ALA A 13 -10.75 -2.24 -1.20
C ALA A 13 -10.23 -0.83 -0.84
N SER A 14 -11.10 0.17 -0.80
CA SER A 14 -10.81 1.50 -0.27
C SER A 14 -10.99 1.54 1.25
N ALA A 15 -10.32 2.46 1.91
CA ALA A 15 -10.54 2.72 3.33
C ALA A 15 -11.99 3.12 3.63
N GLU A 16 -12.62 3.88 2.73
CA GLU A 16 -14.01 4.30 2.83
C GLU A 16 -14.99 3.11 2.87
N ASN A 17 -14.72 2.06 2.10
CA ASN A 17 -15.56 0.86 2.07
C ASN A 17 -15.23 -0.13 3.20
N ILE A 18 -13.94 -0.31 3.51
CA ILE A 18 -13.49 -1.34 4.45
C ILE A 18 -13.69 -0.92 5.92
N ILE A 19 -13.43 0.34 6.26
CA ILE A 19 -13.48 0.80 7.66
C ILE A 19 -14.89 0.63 8.27
N PRO A 20 -15.99 1.02 7.61
CA PRO A 20 -17.34 0.80 8.19
C PRO A 20 -17.66 -0.67 8.42
N ILE A 21 -17.15 -1.58 7.56
CA ILE A 21 -17.35 -3.03 7.74
C ILE A 21 -16.55 -3.52 8.96
N LEU A 22 -15.32 -3.03 9.14
CA LEU A 22 -14.52 -3.31 10.33
C LEU A 22 -15.24 -2.82 11.60
N GLU A 23 -15.69 -1.57 11.61
CA GLU A 23 -16.40 -0.98 12.75
C GLU A 23 -17.64 -1.80 13.13
N LYS A 24 -18.43 -2.20 12.14
CA LYS A 24 -19.61 -3.07 12.36
C LYS A 24 -19.22 -4.43 12.94
N ALA A 25 -18.14 -5.06 12.42
CA ALA A 25 -17.68 -6.35 12.92
C ALA A 25 -17.15 -6.26 14.36
N PHE A 26 -16.33 -5.25 14.63
CA PHE A 26 -15.78 -5.04 15.98
C PHE A 26 -16.85 -4.57 16.99
N GLY A 27 -17.82 -3.76 16.58
CA GLY A 27 -18.88 -3.26 17.44
C GLY A 27 -19.92 -4.31 17.83
N ASN A 28 -20.04 -5.41 17.08
CA ASN A 28 -21.03 -6.45 17.36
C ASN A 28 -20.59 -7.36 18.53
N PRO A 29 -21.31 -7.41 19.68
CA PRO A 29 -20.93 -8.22 20.84
C PRO A 29 -20.92 -9.73 20.59
N ASN A 30 -21.65 -10.21 19.58
CA ASN A 30 -21.69 -11.63 19.22
C ASN A 30 -20.48 -12.07 18.39
N VAL A 31 -19.72 -11.13 17.80
CA VAL A 31 -18.49 -11.40 17.07
C VAL A 31 -17.34 -11.55 18.06
N LYS A 32 -16.72 -12.70 18.14
CA LYS A 32 -15.62 -13.01 19.07
C LYS A 32 -14.24 -12.67 18.51
N GLY A 33 -14.09 -12.65 17.20
CA GLY A 33 -12.85 -12.28 16.48
C GLY A 33 -13.16 -11.86 15.06
N VAL A 34 -12.20 -11.21 14.41
CA VAL A 34 -12.34 -10.71 13.05
C VAL A 34 -11.36 -11.43 12.13
N VAL A 35 -11.85 -11.98 11.03
CA VAL A 35 -11.00 -12.53 9.97
C VAL A 35 -10.91 -11.53 8.83
N LEU A 36 -9.69 -11.16 8.48
CA LEU A 36 -9.38 -10.44 7.25
C LEU A 36 -9.07 -11.46 6.16
N HIS A 37 -9.97 -11.61 5.22
CA HIS A 37 -9.78 -12.45 4.06
C HIS A 37 -9.13 -11.63 2.95
N ILE A 38 -7.88 -11.92 2.63
CA ILE A 38 -7.05 -11.09 1.75
C ILE A 38 -6.73 -11.84 0.47
N ASP A 39 -7.06 -11.21 -0.67
CA ASP A 39 -6.63 -11.63 -2.01
C ASP A 39 -6.40 -10.37 -2.87
N SER A 40 -5.24 -9.72 -2.67
CA SER A 40 -4.95 -8.38 -3.18
C SER A 40 -3.48 -8.21 -3.55
N PRO A 41 -3.20 -7.59 -4.71
CA PRO A 41 -1.84 -7.22 -5.11
C PRO A 41 -1.26 -6.04 -4.31
N GLY A 42 -2.06 -5.41 -3.46
CA GLY A 42 -1.73 -4.15 -2.83
C GLY A 42 -2.27 -2.95 -3.61
N GLY A 43 -1.56 -1.83 -3.57
CA GLY A 43 -2.00 -0.58 -4.21
C GLY A 43 -1.56 0.65 -3.44
N ALA A 44 -2.47 1.60 -3.21
CA ALA A 44 -2.18 2.88 -2.57
C ALA A 44 -1.77 2.72 -1.08
N PRO A 45 -0.54 3.11 -0.70
CA PRO A 45 -0.07 2.96 0.68
C PRO A 45 -0.91 3.73 1.70
N VAL A 46 -1.39 4.92 1.34
CA VAL A 46 -2.22 5.76 2.24
C VAL A 46 -3.55 5.07 2.57
N GLU A 47 -4.17 4.38 1.62
CA GLU A 47 -5.40 3.62 1.87
C GLU A 47 -5.13 2.43 2.81
N ALA A 48 -4.01 1.72 2.60
CA ALA A 48 -3.60 0.64 3.50
C ALA A 48 -3.29 1.15 4.91
N GLU A 49 -2.62 2.29 5.05
CA GLU A 49 -2.34 2.94 6.34
C GLU A 49 -3.64 3.30 7.09
N ARG A 50 -4.62 3.89 6.39
CA ARG A 50 -5.93 4.21 6.97
C ARG A 50 -6.64 2.96 7.50
N ILE A 51 -6.66 1.88 6.71
CA ILE A 51 -7.25 0.58 7.10
C ILE A 51 -6.47 0.00 8.30
N SER A 52 -5.15 0.02 8.26
CA SER A 52 -4.27 -0.47 9.32
C SER A 52 -4.48 0.26 10.65
N THR A 53 -4.59 1.58 10.59
CA THR A 53 -4.87 2.44 11.75
C THR A 53 -6.24 2.11 12.34
N ALA A 54 -7.25 1.94 11.50
CA ALA A 54 -8.59 1.54 11.94
C ALA A 54 -8.57 0.17 12.63
N ILE A 55 -7.91 -0.84 12.06
CA ILE A 55 -7.77 -2.16 12.67
C ILE A 55 -7.11 -2.05 14.05
N THR A 56 -5.99 -1.35 14.14
CA THR A 56 -5.25 -1.18 15.40
C THR A 56 -6.10 -0.49 16.49
N GLY A 57 -6.78 0.58 16.13
CA GLY A 57 -7.67 1.30 17.04
C GLY A 57 -8.86 0.45 17.51
N LEU A 58 -9.49 -0.27 16.58
CA LEU A 58 -10.63 -1.14 16.88
C LEU A 58 -10.22 -2.35 17.74
N LYS A 59 -9.04 -2.94 17.50
CA LYS A 59 -8.45 -3.99 18.35
C LYS A 59 -8.28 -3.49 19.79
N ALA A 60 -7.67 -2.33 19.96
CA ALA A 60 -7.45 -1.74 21.28
C ALA A 60 -8.76 -1.47 22.03
N LYS A 61 -9.76 -0.94 21.31
CA LYS A 61 -11.08 -0.58 21.87
C LYS A 61 -11.91 -1.81 22.24
N HIS A 62 -11.97 -2.82 21.39
CA HIS A 62 -12.90 -3.95 21.52
C HIS A 62 -12.24 -5.25 22.02
N ARG A 63 -10.90 -5.30 22.10
CA ARG A 63 -10.12 -6.45 22.57
C ARG A 63 -10.46 -7.76 21.85
N LYS A 64 -10.69 -7.68 20.53
CA LYS A 64 -10.97 -8.84 19.68
C LYS A 64 -9.73 -9.24 18.90
N GLU A 65 -9.52 -10.54 18.79
CA GLU A 65 -8.45 -11.11 17.95
C GLU A 65 -8.73 -10.85 16.46
N VAL A 66 -7.68 -10.56 15.71
CA VAL A 66 -7.71 -10.42 14.25
C VAL A 66 -6.81 -11.45 13.62
N VAL A 67 -7.35 -12.22 12.69
CA VAL A 67 -6.59 -13.18 11.90
C VAL A 67 -6.64 -12.78 10.43
N ALA A 68 -5.49 -12.59 9.81
CA ALA A 68 -5.40 -12.41 8.37
C ALA A 68 -5.24 -13.78 7.70
N VAL A 69 -6.12 -14.06 6.73
CA VAL A 69 -6.05 -15.25 5.88
C VAL A 69 -5.77 -14.79 4.47
N ILE A 70 -4.63 -15.17 3.93
CA ILE A 70 -4.18 -14.83 2.58
C ILE A 70 -4.40 -16.05 1.69
N ASN A 71 -5.23 -15.88 0.67
CA ASN A 71 -5.51 -16.96 -0.28
C ASN A 71 -4.41 -17.06 -1.35
N ASN A 72 -4.59 -16.35 -2.48
CA ASN A 72 -3.61 -16.38 -3.56
C ASN A 72 -2.57 -15.27 -3.37
N LEU A 73 -3.00 -14.08 -2.99
CA LEU A 73 -2.19 -12.88 -3.04
C LEU A 73 -2.42 -11.97 -1.83
N GLY A 74 -1.34 -11.64 -1.14
CA GLY A 74 -1.31 -10.68 -0.04
C GLY A 74 -0.04 -9.85 -0.11
N ALA A 75 0.10 -9.05 -1.17
CA ALA A 75 1.33 -8.38 -1.53
C ALA A 75 1.29 -6.86 -1.27
N SER A 76 2.46 -6.26 -1.04
CA SER A 76 2.63 -4.81 -0.92
C SER A 76 1.65 -4.20 0.10
N ALA A 77 0.84 -3.20 -0.26
CA ALA A 77 -0.15 -2.56 0.60
C ALA A 77 -1.12 -3.55 1.27
N ALA A 78 -1.44 -4.69 0.64
CA ALA A 78 -2.25 -5.73 1.26
C ALA A 78 -1.52 -6.44 2.40
N TYR A 79 -0.21 -6.63 2.26
CA TYR A 79 0.61 -7.15 3.35
C TYR A 79 0.74 -6.14 4.50
N MET A 80 0.83 -4.81 4.19
CA MET A 80 0.77 -3.76 5.23
C MET A 80 -0.49 -3.90 6.08
N VAL A 81 -1.64 -4.13 5.48
CA VAL A 81 -2.89 -4.36 6.21
C VAL A 81 -2.82 -5.64 7.03
N ALA A 82 -2.31 -6.74 6.45
CA ALA A 82 -2.18 -8.03 7.13
C ALA A 82 -1.28 -7.98 8.37
N LEU A 83 -0.25 -7.11 8.38
CA LEU A 83 0.66 -6.93 9.52
C LEU A 83 -0.04 -6.51 10.82
N ASN A 84 -1.27 -5.98 10.74
CA ASN A 84 -2.04 -5.55 11.91
C ASN A 84 -2.86 -6.69 12.55
N ALA A 85 -2.86 -7.87 11.94
CA ALA A 85 -3.46 -9.06 12.50
C ALA A 85 -2.57 -9.68 13.59
N ASP A 86 -3.18 -10.36 14.55
CA ASP A 86 -2.48 -11.11 15.59
C ASP A 86 -1.81 -12.36 14.99
N ARG A 87 -2.44 -12.92 13.95
CA ARG A 87 -1.92 -14.08 13.21
C ARG A 87 -2.14 -13.87 11.71
N ILE A 88 -1.14 -14.30 10.93
CA ILE A 88 -1.22 -14.33 9.45
C ILE A 88 -1.14 -15.79 9.03
N ILE A 89 -2.12 -16.24 8.29
CA ILE A 89 -2.20 -17.58 7.72
C ILE A 89 -2.17 -17.42 6.20
N ALA A 90 -1.25 -18.10 5.55
CA ALA A 90 -1.14 -18.12 4.10
C ALA A 90 -1.04 -19.57 3.60
N ALA A 91 -1.59 -19.86 2.43
CA ALA A 91 -1.41 -21.14 1.80
C ALA A 91 0.04 -21.29 1.29
N LYS A 92 0.47 -22.53 1.09
CA LYS A 92 1.85 -22.83 0.65
C LYS A 92 2.27 -22.10 -0.63
N TYR A 93 1.33 -21.86 -1.52
CA TYR A 93 1.55 -21.21 -2.81
C TYR A 93 1.05 -19.77 -2.87
N SER A 94 0.64 -19.20 -1.75
CA SER A 94 0.29 -17.78 -1.68
C SER A 94 1.51 -16.91 -1.96
N PHE A 95 1.32 -15.87 -2.76
CA PHE A 95 2.33 -14.84 -2.94
C PHE A 95 2.15 -13.76 -1.87
N VAL A 96 3.14 -13.65 -0.97
CA VAL A 96 3.08 -12.78 0.21
C VAL A 96 4.31 -11.89 0.26
N GLY A 97 4.18 -10.70 0.84
CA GLY A 97 5.31 -9.78 1.00
C GLY A 97 5.32 -8.69 -0.06
N SER A 98 6.24 -8.72 -1.02
CA SER A 98 6.46 -7.58 -1.94
C SER A 98 6.67 -6.27 -1.17
N ILE A 99 7.63 -6.32 -0.21
CA ILE A 99 7.92 -5.21 0.70
C ILE A 99 8.79 -4.19 -0.02
N GLY A 100 8.25 -3.01 -0.26
CA GLY A 100 8.93 -1.94 -0.95
C GLY A 100 7.95 -0.93 -1.53
N ALA A 101 8.49 0.07 -2.21
CA ALA A 101 7.73 1.07 -2.97
C ALA A 101 8.29 1.13 -4.40
N ILE A 102 7.42 1.43 -5.34
CA ILE A 102 7.82 1.67 -6.73
C ILE A 102 7.19 2.97 -7.23
N MET A 103 7.89 3.63 -8.13
CA MET A 103 7.40 4.75 -8.91
C MET A 103 7.85 4.51 -10.36
N ALA A 104 6.92 4.35 -11.26
CA ALA A 104 7.19 3.95 -12.65
C ALA A 104 6.53 4.91 -13.65
N PRO A 105 6.94 6.18 -13.70
CA PRO A 105 6.42 7.14 -14.66
C PRO A 105 6.88 6.78 -16.07
N TRP A 106 6.03 7.01 -17.06
CA TRP A 106 6.42 6.96 -18.45
C TRP A 106 7.28 8.19 -18.82
N GLN A 107 8.29 7.99 -19.66
CA GLN A 107 9.07 9.07 -20.26
C GLN A 107 8.81 9.09 -21.78
N LEU A 108 8.16 10.11 -22.26
CA LEU A 108 7.64 10.23 -23.63
C LEU A 108 8.21 11.44 -24.39
N ASP A 109 9.12 12.20 -23.81
CA ASP A 109 9.73 13.40 -24.39
C ASP A 109 10.36 13.12 -25.77
N LYS A 110 11.09 12.02 -25.92
CA LYS A 110 11.71 11.60 -27.19
C LYS A 110 10.67 11.11 -28.20
N ALA A 111 9.56 10.55 -27.74
CA ALA A 111 8.52 10.05 -28.61
C ALA A 111 7.74 11.21 -29.27
N ILE A 112 7.35 12.20 -28.47
CA ILE A 112 6.64 13.38 -29.01
C ILE A 112 7.54 14.25 -29.89
N ALA A 113 8.85 14.34 -29.61
CA ALA A 113 9.80 15.05 -30.44
C ALA A 113 9.92 14.48 -31.86
N LYS A 114 9.68 13.17 -32.05
CA LYS A 114 9.70 12.55 -33.39
C LYS A 114 8.56 13.01 -34.32
N VAL A 115 7.50 13.57 -33.75
CA VAL A 115 6.35 14.10 -34.47
C VAL A 115 6.24 15.63 -34.34
N ASP A 116 7.37 16.27 -34.05
CA ASP A 116 7.49 17.74 -33.95
C ASP A 116 6.59 18.38 -32.89
N VAL A 117 6.27 17.64 -31.82
CA VAL A 117 5.48 18.10 -30.70
C VAL A 117 6.38 18.33 -29.49
N ALA A 118 6.24 19.49 -28.86
CA ALA A 118 6.95 19.84 -27.62
C ALA A 118 5.97 20.42 -26.60
N GLN A 119 6.09 19.97 -25.33
CA GLN A 119 5.36 20.58 -24.23
C GLN A 119 6.18 21.71 -23.61
N ARG A 120 5.57 22.90 -23.47
CA ARG A 120 6.14 23.99 -22.68
C ARG A 120 5.59 23.92 -21.27
N VAL A 121 6.47 23.92 -20.26
CA VAL A 121 6.10 23.87 -18.86
C VAL A 121 6.57 25.16 -18.17
N TYR A 122 5.64 25.85 -17.53
CA TYR A 122 5.92 27.00 -16.68
C TYR A 122 5.63 26.58 -15.24
N ALA A 123 6.65 26.52 -14.41
CA ALA A 123 6.54 26.04 -13.02
C ALA A 123 7.21 27.03 -12.06
N SER A 124 6.61 27.24 -10.89
CA SER A 124 7.13 28.09 -9.83
C SER A 124 8.36 27.49 -9.11
N GLY A 125 8.75 26.27 -9.41
CA GLY A 125 9.92 25.61 -8.83
C GLY A 125 10.40 24.44 -9.68
N LYS A 126 11.70 24.16 -9.62
CA LYS A 126 12.39 23.18 -10.49
C LYS A 126 11.78 21.76 -10.41
N LEU A 127 11.28 21.35 -9.24
CA LEU A 127 10.73 20.02 -9.01
C LEU A 127 9.20 19.98 -9.08
N LYS A 128 8.53 21.10 -9.43
CA LYS A 128 7.07 21.16 -9.46
C LYS A 128 6.44 20.20 -10.47
N ALA A 129 7.14 19.92 -11.57
CA ALA A 129 6.71 19.04 -12.64
C ALA A 129 7.62 17.82 -12.79
N PHE A 130 8.21 17.32 -11.71
CA PHE A 130 9.27 16.30 -11.76
C PHE A 130 8.81 14.94 -12.34
N LEU A 131 7.51 14.65 -12.33
CA LEU A 131 6.94 13.44 -12.95
C LEU A 131 6.28 13.70 -14.31
N ASN A 132 6.55 14.84 -14.94
CA ASN A 132 5.98 15.13 -16.24
C ASN A 132 6.59 14.21 -17.31
N PRO A 133 5.77 13.36 -17.99
CA PRO A 133 6.31 12.39 -18.94
C PRO A 133 6.82 13.01 -20.25
N PHE A 134 6.46 14.26 -20.52
CA PHE A 134 6.75 14.92 -21.80
C PHE A 134 7.96 15.87 -21.75
N THR A 135 8.66 15.91 -20.63
CA THR A 135 9.88 16.72 -20.48
C THR A 135 11.07 15.82 -20.12
N PRO A 136 12.28 16.17 -20.56
CA PRO A 136 13.48 15.43 -20.20
C PRO A 136 13.66 15.37 -18.68
N VAL A 137 14.08 14.21 -18.19
CA VAL A 137 14.37 14.01 -16.75
C VAL A 137 15.80 14.46 -16.47
N SER A 138 15.98 15.34 -15.49
CA SER A 138 17.30 15.77 -15.04
C SER A 138 17.85 14.82 -13.95
N PRO A 139 19.18 14.75 -13.76
CA PRO A 139 19.77 13.97 -12.67
C PRO A 139 19.29 14.39 -11.27
N GLU A 140 18.86 15.63 -11.09
CA GLU A 140 18.27 16.12 -9.83
C GLU A 140 16.89 15.50 -9.61
N VAL A 141 16.08 15.42 -10.66
CA VAL A 141 14.75 14.80 -10.65
C VAL A 141 14.86 13.30 -10.34
N ASP A 142 15.79 12.59 -11.02
CA ASP A 142 16.03 11.17 -10.77
C ASP A 142 16.41 10.89 -9.32
N ARG A 143 17.38 11.65 -8.78
CA ARG A 143 17.77 11.49 -7.38
C ARG A 143 16.60 11.75 -6.43
N LYS A 144 15.77 12.75 -6.70
CA LYS A 144 14.63 13.07 -5.85
C LYS A 144 13.55 11.98 -5.90
N ALA A 145 13.28 11.45 -7.09
CA ALA A 145 12.34 10.35 -7.27
C ALA A 145 12.82 9.11 -6.50
N GLN A 146 14.10 8.73 -6.65
CA GLN A 146 14.68 7.59 -5.93
C GLN A 146 14.63 7.80 -4.40
N GLN A 147 14.99 8.98 -3.90
CA GLN A 147 14.90 9.30 -2.47
C GLN A 147 13.49 9.11 -1.90
N LEU A 148 12.45 9.51 -2.66
CA LEU A 148 11.06 9.31 -2.24
C LEU A 148 10.68 7.82 -2.18
N VAL A 149 11.10 7.05 -3.18
CA VAL A 149 10.88 5.59 -3.22
C VAL A 149 11.59 4.90 -2.06
N ASP A 150 12.86 5.24 -1.81
CA ASP A 150 13.65 4.68 -0.72
C ASP A 150 13.04 5.02 0.65
N GLN A 151 12.56 6.24 0.84
CA GLN A 151 11.89 6.66 2.06
C GLN A 151 10.60 5.88 2.30
N MET A 152 9.74 5.75 1.29
CA MET A 152 8.49 4.99 1.39
C MET A 152 8.75 3.51 1.64
N GLY A 153 9.72 2.93 0.93
CA GLY A 153 10.16 1.54 1.15
C GLY A 153 10.73 1.33 2.55
N GLY A 154 11.48 2.31 3.05
CA GLY A 154 12.04 2.31 4.40
C GLY A 154 10.96 2.31 5.49
N PHE A 155 9.89 3.08 5.34
CA PHE A 155 8.76 3.07 6.26
C PHE A 155 8.09 1.70 6.30
N PHE A 156 7.83 1.10 5.14
CA PHE A 156 7.22 -0.22 5.07
C PHE A 156 8.12 -1.28 5.72
N LEU A 157 9.42 -1.29 5.43
CA LEU A 157 10.36 -2.23 6.03
C LEU A 157 10.43 -2.07 7.56
N ALA A 158 10.40 -0.84 8.05
CA ALA A 158 10.39 -0.56 9.49
C ALA A 158 9.13 -1.13 10.16
N GLU A 159 7.97 -1.00 9.53
CA GLU A 159 6.72 -1.57 10.02
C GLU A 159 6.77 -3.11 10.06
N VAL A 160 7.29 -3.75 9.00
CA VAL A 160 7.48 -5.20 8.97
C VAL A 160 8.39 -5.64 10.12
N LYS A 161 9.53 -4.98 10.32
CA LYS A 161 10.46 -5.29 11.41
C LYS A 161 9.80 -5.11 12.79
N ALA A 162 9.06 -4.05 12.99
CA ALA A 162 8.38 -3.79 14.26
C ALA A 162 7.33 -4.86 14.60
N ARG A 163 6.58 -5.33 13.61
CA ARG A 163 5.47 -6.27 13.84
C ARG A 163 5.84 -7.73 13.67
N ARG A 164 6.87 -8.05 12.90
CA ARG A 164 7.25 -9.42 12.52
C ARG A 164 8.71 -9.75 12.81
N GLY A 165 9.52 -8.82 13.30
CA GLY A 165 10.96 -9.00 13.47
C GLY A 165 11.36 -10.24 14.23
N GLN A 166 10.60 -10.61 15.27
CA GLN A 166 10.84 -11.83 16.05
C GLN A 166 10.47 -13.13 15.31
N ALA A 167 9.59 -13.04 14.30
CA ALA A 167 9.14 -14.19 13.51
C ALA A 167 9.96 -14.36 12.22
N LEU A 168 10.74 -13.36 11.83
CA LEU A 168 11.63 -13.43 10.68
C LEU A 168 12.89 -14.20 11.10
N LYS A 169 13.09 -15.36 10.49
CA LYS A 169 14.39 -16.06 10.61
C LYS A 169 15.38 -15.29 9.74
N SER A 170 16.53 -14.96 10.31
CA SER A 170 17.68 -14.36 9.61
C SER A 170 18.25 -15.33 8.57
#